data_520408eafb7de72390526c3610fb6d78
#
_entry.id   520408eafb7de72390526c3610fb6d78
#
_cell.length_a   1.000
_cell.length_b   1.000
_cell.length_c   1.000
_cell.angle_alpha   90.00
_cell.angle_beta   90.00
_cell.angle_gamma   90.00
#
_symmetry.space_group_name_H-M   'P 1'
#
loop_
_entity.id
_entity.type
_entity.pdbx_description
1 polymer ?
#
loop_
_entity_poly.entity_id
_entity_poly.type
_entity_poly.pdbx_seq_one_letter_code
_entity_poly.pdbx_strand_id
1 'polypeptide(L)'
;MRTMSVRGVSLFVKVTGGGYPLLLMHGGPGQDHTSLLPLRPLADRYSLIFYDHRCNGRSEGADVSSMTWENLTADAEALRQTLGFDRWAVLGHSFGGMVALEYALRYPQSLSHLLLMDTCGDIRMHYNAPEILARRGYSAAAVQAARHFYSGQLTPREFLPTTLKFSKAYFYHFSLLGLVHDLVFGPRVKFRPQATIFGFSQLYKGWTVMDRLDEIKVPALVLAGRHDFLFPPEHQAILADRLPDAELVIVERAGHNPQMERTSEVIEAVKHFIGNPETLSV
;
A
#
# COMPACT_ATOMS: atom_id res chain seq x y z
N MET A 1 18.99 9.02 0.68
CA MET A 1 18.53 7.99 -0.28
C MET A 1 19.70 7.08 -0.53
N ARG A 2 19.53 5.79 -0.39
CA ARG A 2 20.57 4.80 -0.66
C ARG A 2 19.95 3.50 -1.17
N THR A 3 20.73 2.72 -1.88
CA THR A 3 20.41 1.33 -2.18
C THR A 3 21.03 0.46 -1.10
N MET A 4 20.28 -0.48 -0.57
CA MET A 4 20.75 -1.44 0.45
C MET A 4 20.67 -2.85 -0.12
N SER A 5 21.75 -3.61 0.05
CA SER A 5 21.74 -5.04 -0.30
C SER A 5 21.01 -5.80 0.80
N VAL A 6 19.91 -6.42 0.45
CA VAL A 6 19.05 -7.18 1.37
C VAL A 6 18.72 -8.51 0.71
N ARG A 7 19.10 -9.64 1.32
CA ARG A 7 18.83 -11.00 0.82
C ARG A 7 19.17 -11.18 -0.68
N GLY A 8 20.30 -10.61 -1.11
CA GLY A 8 20.77 -10.73 -2.50
C GLY A 8 20.06 -9.85 -3.53
N VAL A 9 19.19 -8.94 -3.10
CA VAL A 9 18.58 -7.91 -3.95
C VAL A 9 18.94 -6.52 -3.47
N SER A 10 19.04 -5.56 -4.38
CA SER A 10 19.27 -4.14 -4.05
C SER A 10 17.93 -3.45 -3.85
N LEU A 11 17.56 -3.16 -2.61
CA LEU A 11 16.37 -2.38 -2.29
C LEU A 11 16.68 -0.89 -2.23
N PHE A 12 15.86 -0.09 -2.88
CA PHE A 12 15.86 1.34 -2.68
C PHE A 12 15.24 1.68 -1.32
N VAL A 13 15.98 2.43 -0.50
CA VAL A 13 15.57 2.78 0.86
C VAL A 13 15.84 4.25 1.12
N LYS A 14 14.88 4.93 1.75
CA LYS A 14 15.01 6.30 2.24
C LYS A 14 14.52 6.37 3.66
N VAL A 15 15.42 6.67 4.59
CA VAL A 15 15.10 6.93 6.00
C VAL A 15 15.09 8.44 6.22
N THR A 16 14.10 8.95 6.96
CA THR A 16 13.98 10.36 7.33
C THR A 16 13.28 10.51 8.69
N GLY A 17 13.67 11.54 9.45
CA GLY A 17 13.18 11.73 10.81
C GLY A 17 13.99 10.94 11.83
N GLY A 18 13.46 10.88 13.05
CA GLY A 18 14.02 10.17 14.20
C GLY A 18 12.90 9.66 15.10
N GLY A 19 13.25 8.96 16.17
CA GLY A 19 12.26 8.34 17.07
C GLY A 19 11.82 6.96 16.60
N TYR A 20 10.61 6.55 17.00
CA TYR A 20 10.11 5.19 16.77
C TYR A 20 10.01 4.86 15.29
N PRO A 21 10.49 3.67 14.85
CA PRO A 21 10.51 3.32 13.43
C PRO A 21 9.12 3.01 12.86
N LEU A 22 8.80 3.62 11.72
CA LEU A 22 7.58 3.39 10.94
C LEU A 22 7.97 3.00 9.52
N LEU A 23 7.78 1.74 9.17
CA LEU A 23 7.94 1.24 7.80
C LEU A 23 6.72 1.61 6.97
N LEU A 24 6.97 2.13 5.77
CA LEU A 24 5.94 2.56 4.82
C LEU A 24 5.99 1.66 3.57
N MET A 25 5.01 0.77 3.45
CA MET A 25 4.84 -0.18 2.35
C MET A 25 3.90 0.39 1.29
N HIS A 26 4.44 0.70 0.11
CA HIS A 26 3.71 1.35 -0.97
C HIS A 26 2.72 0.44 -1.69
N GLY A 27 1.73 1.05 -2.33
CA GLY A 27 0.76 0.39 -3.20
C GLY A 27 1.33 -0.08 -4.54
N GLY A 28 0.49 -0.55 -5.39
CA GLY A 28 0.82 -1.15 -6.68
C GLY A 28 0.29 -2.55 -6.79
N PRO A 29 1.03 -3.58 -7.21
CA PRO A 29 2.47 -3.68 -7.49
C PRO A 29 2.92 -2.90 -8.71
N GLY A 30 4.22 -2.70 -8.83
CA GLY A 30 4.85 -2.00 -9.95
C GLY A 30 5.12 -0.52 -9.72
N GLN A 31 4.56 0.08 -8.66
CA GLN A 31 4.81 1.46 -8.26
C GLN A 31 6.07 1.59 -7.39
N ASP A 32 6.31 2.76 -6.85
CA ASP A 32 7.35 3.07 -5.89
C ASP A 32 6.78 3.81 -4.67
N HIS A 33 7.62 4.12 -3.70
CA HIS A 33 7.25 4.80 -2.46
C HIS A 33 6.69 6.23 -2.64
N THR A 34 6.70 6.81 -3.84
CA THR A 34 6.36 8.23 -4.03
C THR A 34 4.92 8.56 -3.65
N SER A 35 3.99 7.61 -3.78
CA SER A 35 2.59 7.78 -3.34
C SER A 35 2.45 8.00 -1.83
N LEU A 36 3.45 7.60 -1.03
CA LEU A 36 3.47 7.76 0.42
C LEU A 36 4.27 8.99 0.89
N LEU A 37 4.92 9.73 -0.02
CA LEU A 37 5.68 10.93 0.33
C LEU A 37 4.84 12.05 0.98
N PRO A 38 3.54 12.20 0.75
CA PRO A 38 2.72 13.13 1.52
C PRO A 38 2.75 12.88 3.04
N LEU A 39 3.05 11.66 3.48
CA LEU A 39 3.18 11.30 4.90
C LEU A 39 4.52 11.75 5.53
N ARG A 40 5.42 12.41 4.79
CA ARG A 40 6.69 12.91 5.32
C ARG A 40 6.60 13.79 6.57
N PRO A 41 5.54 14.57 6.81
CA PRO A 41 5.42 15.32 8.07
C PRO A 41 5.39 14.43 9.33
N LEU A 42 5.10 13.13 9.22
CA LEU A 42 5.26 12.19 10.33
C LEU A 42 6.71 12.04 10.82
N ALA A 43 7.69 12.50 10.02
CA ALA A 43 9.11 12.51 10.39
C ALA A 43 9.44 13.47 11.55
N ASP A 44 8.49 14.29 11.98
CA ASP A 44 8.58 15.09 13.21
C ASP A 44 8.60 14.24 14.49
N ARG A 45 8.04 13.02 14.43
CA ARG A 45 7.89 12.10 15.56
C ARG A 45 8.48 10.70 15.32
N TYR A 46 8.55 10.27 14.05
CA TYR A 46 8.90 8.89 13.70
C TYR A 46 10.11 8.84 12.78
N SER A 47 10.89 7.76 12.89
CA SER A 47 11.86 7.38 11.87
C SER A 47 11.11 6.72 10.72
N LEU A 48 10.84 7.45 9.65
CA LEU A 48 10.10 6.93 8.49
C LEU A 48 11.02 6.17 7.56
N ILE A 49 10.69 4.91 7.31
CA ILE A 49 11.41 4.04 6.39
C ILE A 49 10.56 3.86 5.12
N PHE A 50 10.84 4.65 4.09
CA PHE A 50 10.32 4.44 2.75
C PHE A 50 11.21 3.46 2.01
N TYR A 51 10.64 2.46 1.35
CA TYR A 51 11.39 1.57 0.48
C TYR A 51 10.53 1.17 -0.72
N ASP A 52 11.18 0.75 -1.78
CA ASP A 52 10.49 0.13 -2.90
C ASP A 52 10.58 -1.40 -2.73
N HIS A 53 9.45 -2.10 -2.81
CA HIS A 53 9.43 -3.56 -2.77
C HIS A 53 10.32 -4.16 -3.87
N ARG A 54 10.84 -5.40 -3.67
CA ARG A 54 11.55 -6.11 -4.75
C ARG A 54 10.73 -6.09 -6.04
N CYS A 55 11.38 -6.00 -7.19
CA CYS A 55 10.80 -5.90 -8.52
C CYS A 55 9.96 -4.64 -8.75
N ASN A 56 9.86 -3.73 -7.80
CA ASN A 56 9.07 -2.51 -7.89
C ASN A 56 9.97 -1.26 -7.90
N GLY A 57 9.48 -0.19 -8.47
CA GLY A 57 10.11 1.11 -8.40
C GLY A 57 11.58 1.12 -8.81
N ARG A 58 12.42 1.60 -7.89
CA ARG A 58 13.89 1.71 -8.02
C ARG A 58 14.63 0.51 -7.47
N SER A 59 13.92 -0.39 -6.77
CA SER A 59 14.51 -1.64 -6.27
C SER A 59 14.79 -2.59 -7.41
N GLU A 60 15.86 -3.35 -7.26
CA GLU A 60 16.16 -4.45 -8.14
C GLU A 60 15.31 -5.67 -7.76
N GLY A 61 15.28 -6.60 -8.63
CA GLY A 61 14.73 -7.92 -8.52
C GLY A 61 15.13 -8.62 -9.79
N ALA A 62 15.83 -9.74 -9.68
CA ALA A 62 16.39 -10.41 -10.85
C ALA A 62 15.27 -10.84 -11.80
N ASP A 63 14.28 -11.51 -11.29
CA ASP A 63 13.11 -11.98 -12.03
C ASP A 63 11.84 -11.58 -11.24
N VAL A 64 10.83 -11.13 -11.97
CA VAL A 64 9.53 -10.78 -11.39
C VAL A 64 8.87 -11.96 -10.66
N SER A 65 9.17 -13.20 -11.05
CA SER A 65 8.73 -14.40 -10.35
C SER A 65 9.26 -14.52 -8.92
N SER A 66 10.33 -13.79 -8.59
CA SER A 66 10.85 -13.70 -7.21
C SER A 66 9.95 -12.85 -6.30
N MET A 67 8.97 -12.12 -6.83
CA MET A 67 8.00 -11.34 -6.08
C MET A 67 6.92 -12.26 -5.50
N THR A 68 7.26 -12.99 -4.46
CA THR A 68 6.36 -13.86 -3.70
C THR A 68 6.04 -13.23 -2.34
N TRP A 69 4.94 -13.62 -1.70
CA TRP A 69 4.58 -13.15 -0.36
C TRP A 69 5.69 -13.40 0.67
N GLU A 70 6.32 -14.57 0.59
CA GLU A 70 7.45 -14.95 1.42
C GLU A 70 8.63 -14.00 1.22
N ASN A 71 9.04 -13.77 -0.02
CA ASN A 71 10.17 -12.91 -0.31
C ASN A 71 9.91 -11.44 0.03
N LEU A 72 8.71 -10.92 -0.25
CA LEU A 72 8.32 -9.55 0.08
C LEU A 72 8.40 -9.28 1.59
N THR A 73 7.89 -10.22 2.38
CA THR A 73 7.90 -10.09 3.84
C THR A 73 9.28 -10.33 4.44
N ALA A 74 10.03 -11.31 3.94
CA ALA A 74 11.38 -11.59 4.40
C ALA A 74 12.37 -10.45 4.04
N ASP A 75 12.15 -9.72 2.94
CA ASP A 75 12.94 -8.54 2.63
C ASP A 75 12.68 -7.40 3.62
N ALA A 76 11.42 -7.18 3.99
CA ALA A 76 11.07 -6.20 5.02
C ALA A 76 11.71 -6.57 6.36
N GLU A 77 11.65 -7.85 6.76
CA GLU A 77 12.28 -8.32 8.00
C GLU A 77 13.80 -8.13 7.98
N ALA A 78 14.46 -8.52 6.89
CA ALA A 78 15.90 -8.34 6.77
C ALA A 78 16.28 -6.85 6.71
N LEU A 79 15.42 -5.99 6.16
CA LEU A 79 15.62 -4.54 6.19
C LEU A 79 15.54 -4.00 7.63
N ARG A 80 14.57 -4.44 8.44
CA ARG A 80 14.46 -4.10 9.86
C ARG A 80 15.74 -4.42 10.61
N GLN A 81 16.21 -5.67 10.46
CA GLN A 81 17.43 -6.15 11.10
C GLN A 81 18.66 -5.36 10.65
N THR A 82 18.79 -5.07 9.35
CA THR A 82 19.91 -4.29 8.78
C THR A 82 19.92 -2.86 9.30
N LEU A 83 18.75 -2.28 9.60
CA LEU A 83 18.60 -0.95 10.17
C LEU A 83 18.78 -0.93 11.70
N GLY A 84 18.85 -2.09 12.34
CA GLY A 84 19.11 -2.23 13.78
C GLY A 84 17.88 -1.96 14.66
N PHE A 85 16.67 -2.11 14.13
CA PHE A 85 15.45 -1.94 14.92
C PHE A 85 14.98 -3.28 15.51
N ASP A 86 14.65 -3.31 16.80
CA ASP A 86 14.09 -4.51 17.46
C ASP A 86 12.66 -4.77 17.00
N ARG A 87 11.86 -3.73 16.92
CA ARG A 87 10.47 -3.74 16.43
C ARG A 87 10.18 -2.46 15.68
N TRP A 88 9.16 -2.45 14.86
CA TRP A 88 8.64 -1.27 14.19
C TRP A 88 7.12 -1.27 14.04
N ALA A 89 6.53 -0.11 13.81
CA ALA A 89 5.19 -0.02 13.24
C ALA A 89 5.27 -0.17 11.72
N VAL A 90 4.23 -0.73 11.11
CA VAL A 90 4.14 -0.88 9.65
C VAL A 90 2.85 -0.26 9.15
N LEU A 91 2.95 0.66 8.20
CA LEU A 91 1.83 1.19 7.43
C LEU A 91 1.90 0.64 6.01
N GLY A 92 0.87 -0.08 5.60
CA GLY A 92 0.72 -0.60 4.24
C GLY A 92 -0.47 0.02 3.52
N HIS A 93 -0.22 0.56 2.32
CA HIS A 93 -1.25 1.09 1.44
C HIS A 93 -1.53 0.11 0.30
N SER A 94 -2.81 -0.23 0.07
CA SER A 94 -3.24 -1.06 -1.06
C SER A 94 -2.46 -2.39 -1.11
N PHE A 95 -1.71 -2.68 -2.16
CA PHE A 95 -0.78 -3.83 -2.21
C PHE A 95 0.16 -3.91 -1.02
N GLY A 96 0.71 -2.77 -0.59
CA GLY A 96 1.56 -2.71 0.61
C GLY A 96 0.82 -3.14 1.88
N GLY A 97 -0.49 -2.95 1.95
CA GLY A 97 -1.32 -3.45 3.05
C GLY A 97 -1.48 -4.98 3.02
N MET A 98 -1.57 -5.58 1.84
CA MET A 98 -1.55 -7.04 1.71
C MET A 98 -0.20 -7.62 2.16
N VAL A 99 0.91 -6.96 1.79
CA VAL A 99 2.26 -7.33 2.25
C VAL A 99 2.39 -7.14 3.77
N ALA A 100 1.80 -6.09 4.33
CA ALA A 100 1.81 -5.83 5.76
C ALA A 100 1.02 -6.89 6.56
N LEU A 101 -0.13 -7.35 6.04
CA LEU A 101 -0.88 -8.48 6.61
C LEU A 101 -0.05 -9.77 6.62
N GLU A 102 0.56 -10.11 5.48
CA GLU A 102 1.46 -11.28 5.39
C GLU A 102 2.68 -11.14 6.31
N TYR A 103 3.20 -9.92 6.46
CA TYR A 103 4.30 -9.63 7.37
C TYR A 103 3.89 -9.82 8.84
N ALA A 104 2.72 -9.32 9.23
CA ALA A 104 2.18 -9.47 10.57
C ALA A 104 2.00 -10.94 10.96
N LEU A 105 1.54 -11.77 10.02
CA LEU A 105 1.35 -13.21 10.22
C LEU A 105 2.67 -13.98 10.30
N ARG A 106 3.72 -13.55 9.57
CA ARG A 106 5.01 -14.26 9.52
C ARG A 106 6.01 -13.80 10.58
N TYR A 107 5.95 -12.52 10.95
CA TYR A 107 6.91 -11.88 11.85
C TYR A 107 6.21 -11.09 12.98
N PRO A 108 5.28 -11.71 13.73
CA PRO A 108 4.49 -11.00 14.74
C PRO A 108 5.35 -10.37 15.84
N GLN A 109 6.53 -10.94 16.15
CA GLN A 109 7.42 -10.42 17.18
C GLN A 109 8.16 -9.14 16.75
N SER A 110 8.28 -8.90 15.45
CA SER A 110 8.97 -7.75 14.89
C SER A 110 8.03 -6.53 14.70
N LEU A 111 6.74 -6.72 14.94
CA LEU A 111 5.70 -5.72 14.71
C LEU A 111 5.15 -5.18 16.03
N SER A 112 4.99 -3.87 16.14
CA SER A 112 4.33 -3.22 17.28
C SER A 112 2.92 -2.75 16.98
N HIS A 113 2.71 -2.16 15.81
CA HIS A 113 1.43 -1.65 15.33
C HIS A 113 1.30 -1.96 13.84
N LEU A 114 0.09 -2.30 13.42
CA LEU A 114 -0.27 -2.56 12.03
C LEU A 114 -1.23 -1.48 11.53
N LEU A 115 -0.85 -0.74 10.49
CA LEU A 115 -1.69 0.27 9.88
C LEU A 115 -2.00 -0.14 8.43
N LEU A 116 -3.26 -0.31 8.12
CA LEU A 116 -3.77 -0.80 6.85
C LEU A 116 -4.58 0.31 6.19
N MET A 117 -4.17 0.77 5.02
CA MET A 117 -4.80 1.88 4.32
C MET A 117 -5.29 1.44 2.95
N ASP A 118 -6.62 1.51 2.73
CA ASP A 118 -7.28 1.14 1.46
C ASP A 118 -6.74 -0.17 0.88
N THR A 119 -6.88 -1.25 1.64
CA THR A 119 -6.37 -2.59 1.31
C THR A 119 -7.43 -3.67 1.53
N CYS A 120 -7.07 -4.93 1.40
CA CYS A 120 -7.97 -6.05 1.66
C CYS A 120 -7.23 -7.26 2.25
N GLY A 121 -7.99 -8.15 2.87
CA GLY A 121 -7.52 -9.47 3.33
C GLY A 121 -7.84 -10.62 2.36
N ASP A 122 -8.59 -10.31 1.29
CA ASP A 122 -8.99 -11.28 0.26
C ASP A 122 -9.00 -10.58 -1.10
N ILE A 123 -8.24 -11.12 -2.05
CA ILE A 123 -8.13 -10.52 -3.38
C ILE A 123 -9.46 -10.50 -4.15
N ARG A 124 -10.39 -11.37 -3.83
CA ARG A 124 -11.71 -11.39 -4.47
C ARG A 124 -12.50 -10.10 -4.26
N MET A 125 -12.17 -9.33 -3.22
CA MET A 125 -12.81 -8.03 -2.94
C MET A 125 -12.65 -7.02 -4.07
N HIS A 126 -11.53 -7.05 -4.82
CA HIS A 126 -11.33 -6.12 -5.94
C HIS A 126 -12.13 -6.47 -7.21
N TYR A 127 -12.68 -7.68 -7.30
CA TYR A 127 -13.46 -8.09 -8.48
C TYR A 127 -14.74 -7.26 -8.66
N ASN A 128 -15.21 -6.59 -7.62
CA ASN A 128 -16.36 -5.70 -7.68
C ASN A 128 -16.04 -4.30 -8.22
N ALA A 129 -14.76 -3.96 -8.42
CA ALA A 129 -14.36 -2.62 -8.86
C ALA A 129 -14.99 -2.18 -10.20
N PRO A 130 -15.05 -3.02 -11.26
CA PRO A 130 -15.71 -2.64 -12.51
C PRO A 130 -17.21 -2.34 -12.34
N GLU A 131 -17.90 -3.10 -11.51
CA GLU A 131 -19.34 -2.91 -11.19
C GLU A 131 -19.57 -1.64 -10.38
N ILE A 132 -18.66 -1.30 -9.48
CA ILE A 132 -18.69 -0.04 -8.73
C ILE A 132 -18.50 1.15 -9.69
N LEU A 133 -17.56 1.06 -10.62
CA LEU A 133 -17.36 2.09 -11.65
C LEU A 133 -18.61 2.27 -12.52
N ALA A 134 -19.24 1.19 -12.94
CA ALA A 134 -20.48 1.24 -13.71
C ALA A 134 -21.60 1.95 -12.93
N ARG A 135 -21.80 1.62 -11.66
CA ARG A 135 -22.78 2.28 -10.76
C ARG A 135 -22.46 3.77 -10.54
N ARG A 136 -21.18 4.16 -10.58
CA ARG A 136 -20.75 5.56 -10.48
C ARG A 136 -20.83 6.34 -11.80
N GLY A 137 -21.39 5.74 -12.86
CA GLY A 137 -21.61 6.40 -14.15
C GLY A 137 -20.36 6.54 -15.02
N TYR A 138 -19.32 5.75 -14.77
CA TYR A 138 -18.17 5.69 -15.68
C TYR A 138 -18.57 5.09 -17.03
N SER A 139 -17.90 5.54 -18.10
CA SER A 139 -18.20 5.04 -19.44
C SER A 139 -17.96 3.52 -19.56
N ALA A 140 -18.71 2.87 -20.46
CA ALA A 140 -18.53 1.44 -20.73
C ALA A 140 -17.06 1.11 -21.09
N ALA A 141 -16.36 2.01 -21.80
CA ALA A 141 -14.94 1.86 -22.12
C ALA A 141 -14.04 1.87 -20.88
N ALA A 142 -14.34 2.69 -19.88
CA ALA A 142 -13.61 2.73 -18.61
C ALA A 142 -13.87 1.47 -17.76
N VAL A 143 -15.11 1.03 -17.68
CA VAL A 143 -15.51 -0.20 -16.98
C VAL A 143 -14.82 -1.43 -17.60
N GLN A 144 -14.85 -1.53 -18.93
CA GLN A 144 -14.19 -2.63 -19.64
C GLN A 144 -12.68 -2.59 -19.48
N ALA A 145 -12.07 -1.40 -19.47
CA ALA A 145 -10.65 -1.22 -19.21
C ALA A 145 -10.27 -1.71 -17.80
N ALA A 146 -11.06 -1.35 -16.78
CA ALA A 146 -10.85 -1.83 -15.42
C ALA A 146 -10.99 -3.36 -15.33
N ARG A 147 -12.00 -3.95 -15.97
CA ARG A 147 -12.19 -5.39 -16.03
C ARG A 147 -10.99 -6.10 -16.66
N HIS A 148 -10.47 -5.57 -17.78
CA HIS A 148 -9.29 -6.09 -18.42
C HIS A 148 -8.03 -5.93 -17.56
N PHE A 149 -7.87 -4.77 -16.90
CA PHE A 149 -6.75 -4.50 -16.00
C PHE A 149 -6.68 -5.53 -14.85
N TYR A 150 -7.81 -5.76 -14.17
CA TYR A 150 -7.88 -6.66 -13.01
C TYR A 150 -7.96 -8.14 -13.37
N SER A 151 -8.11 -8.50 -14.64
CA SER A 151 -8.12 -9.91 -15.09
C SER A 151 -6.74 -10.58 -15.04
N GLY A 152 -5.67 -9.81 -14.94
CA GLY A 152 -4.29 -10.31 -15.03
C GLY A 152 -3.84 -10.70 -16.44
N GLN A 153 -4.65 -10.39 -17.47
CA GLN A 153 -4.36 -10.72 -18.89
C GLN A 153 -3.72 -9.54 -19.65
N LEU A 154 -3.42 -8.45 -18.95
CA LEU A 154 -2.88 -7.23 -19.52
C LEU A 154 -1.44 -7.45 -20.04
N THR A 155 -1.15 -6.94 -21.22
CA THR A 155 0.23 -6.91 -21.76
C THR A 155 0.93 -5.60 -21.38
N PRO A 156 2.28 -5.54 -21.36
CA PRO A 156 3.01 -4.30 -21.07
C PRO A 156 2.66 -3.14 -22.01
N ARG A 157 2.32 -3.42 -23.27
CA ARG A 157 1.93 -2.39 -24.26
C ARG A 157 0.54 -1.81 -23.97
N GLU A 158 -0.36 -2.62 -23.46
CA GLU A 158 -1.73 -2.22 -23.14
C GLU A 158 -1.82 -1.49 -21.78
N PHE A 159 -0.79 -1.64 -20.95
CA PHE A 159 -0.83 -1.17 -19.56
C PHE A 159 -1.23 0.31 -19.44
N LEU A 160 -0.45 1.21 -20.03
CA LEU A 160 -0.69 2.64 -19.92
C LEU A 160 -2.03 3.09 -20.54
N PRO A 161 -2.37 2.74 -21.80
CA PRO A 161 -3.64 3.13 -22.40
C PRO A 161 -4.85 2.54 -21.68
N THR A 162 -4.75 1.38 -21.08
CA THR A 162 -5.83 0.78 -20.29
C THR A 162 -6.01 1.52 -18.96
N THR A 163 -4.91 1.75 -18.24
CA THR A 163 -4.93 2.43 -16.94
C THR A 163 -5.51 3.85 -17.05
N LEU A 164 -5.14 4.61 -18.08
CA LEU A 164 -5.60 5.99 -18.26
C LEU A 164 -7.12 6.13 -18.40
N LYS A 165 -7.81 5.08 -18.87
CA LYS A 165 -9.28 5.13 -19.08
C LYS A 165 -10.07 5.22 -17.77
N PHE A 166 -9.50 4.73 -16.65
CA PHE A 166 -10.20 4.72 -15.35
C PHE A 166 -9.36 5.26 -14.18
N SER A 167 -8.11 5.70 -14.41
CA SER A 167 -7.19 6.17 -13.36
C SER A 167 -7.77 7.27 -12.48
N LYS A 168 -8.64 8.15 -13.01
CA LYS A 168 -9.32 9.19 -12.22
C LYS A 168 -10.20 8.61 -11.09
N ALA A 169 -10.61 7.33 -11.20
CA ALA A 169 -11.44 6.68 -10.19
C ALA A 169 -10.70 6.41 -8.87
N TYR A 170 -9.37 6.43 -8.89
CA TYR A 170 -8.55 6.29 -7.69
C TYR A 170 -8.64 7.50 -6.75
N PHE A 171 -9.26 8.60 -7.19
CA PHE A 171 -9.40 9.84 -6.44
C PHE A 171 -10.89 10.22 -6.31
N TYR A 172 -11.23 10.79 -5.17
CA TYR A 172 -12.54 11.44 -4.98
C TYR A 172 -12.65 12.68 -5.85
N HIS A 173 -11.60 13.50 -5.84
CA HIS A 173 -11.55 14.72 -6.65
C HIS A 173 -10.33 14.72 -7.56
N PHE A 174 -10.52 14.31 -8.82
CA PHE A 174 -9.45 14.34 -9.80
C PHE A 174 -9.26 15.76 -10.36
N SER A 175 -8.10 16.35 -10.14
CA SER A 175 -7.71 17.65 -10.69
C SER A 175 -6.74 17.46 -11.85
N LEU A 176 -7.16 17.88 -13.05
CA LEU A 176 -6.27 17.88 -14.22
C LEU A 176 -5.08 18.84 -14.04
N LEU A 177 -5.32 20.01 -13.41
CA LEU A 177 -4.25 20.98 -13.09
C LEU A 177 -3.26 20.37 -12.07
N GLY A 178 -3.77 19.66 -11.05
CA GLY A 178 -2.93 18.91 -10.10
C GLY A 178 -2.09 17.88 -10.80
N LEU A 179 -2.67 17.09 -11.72
CA LEU A 179 -1.91 16.10 -12.49
C LEU A 179 -0.81 16.76 -13.33
N VAL A 180 -1.09 17.87 -14.03
CA VAL A 180 -0.10 18.59 -14.83
C VAL A 180 1.00 19.15 -13.92
N HIS A 181 0.64 19.72 -12.78
CA HIS A 181 1.62 20.19 -11.78
C HIS A 181 2.53 19.05 -11.32
N ASP A 182 1.97 17.89 -10.98
CA ASP A 182 2.74 16.74 -10.50
C ASP A 182 3.61 16.11 -11.59
N LEU A 183 3.18 16.15 -12.85
CA LEU A 183 4.02 15.71 -13.98
C LEU A 183 5.23 16.63 -14.21
N VAL A 184 5.10 17.94 -13.93
CA VAL A 184 6.15 18.92 -14.16
C VAL A 184 7.07 19.06 -12.93
N PHE A 185 6.49 19.18 -11.74
CA PHE A 185 7.19 19.55 -10.50
C PHE A 185 7.20 18.42 -9.45
N GLY A 186 6.33 17.43 -9.59
CA GLY A 186 6.21 16.33 -8.65
C GLY A 186 7.38 15.33 -8.72
N PRO A 187 7.48 14.47 -7.73
CA PRO A 187 8.49 13.41 -7.72
C PRO A 187 8.21 12.44 -8.87
N ARG A 188 9.26 12.10 -9.63
CA ARG A 188 9.13 11.15 -10.74
C ARG A 188 8.86 9.75 -10.20
N VAL A 189 7.65 9.26 -10.38
CA VAL A 189 7.28 7.88 -10.08
C VAL A 189 8.05 6.93 -11.00
N LYS A 190 8.73 5.95 -10.42
CA LYS A 190 9.34 4.87 -11.17
C LYS A 190 8.35 3.70 -11.24
N PHE A 191 7.88 3.42 -12.43
CA PHE A 191 6.86 2.41 -12.66
C PHE A 191 7.40 1.18 -13.39
N ARG A 192 6.97 -0.02 -12.97
CA ARG A 192 7.33 -1.31 -13.58
C ARG A 192 6.08 -2.12 -13.95
N PRO A 193 5.54 -1.98 -15.16
CA PRO A 193 4.32 -2.67 -15.60
C PRO A 193 4.36 -4.18 -15.41
N GLN A 194 5.53 -4.81 -15.60
CA GLN A 194 5.69 -6.25 -15.45
C GLN A 194 5.36 -6.75 -14.05
N ALA A 195 5.70 -5.97 -13.01
CA ALA A 195 5.36 -6.32 -11.63
C ALA A 195 3.85 -6.24 -11.38
N THR A 196 3.15 -5.25 -11.96
CA THR A 196 1.68 -5.17 -11.89
C THR A 196 1.03 -6.35 -12.58
N ILE A 197 1.45 -6.67 -13.81
CA ILE A 197 0.92 -7.78 -14.58
C ILE A 197 1.14 -9.10 -13.83
N PHE A 198 2.33 -9.32 -13.29
CA PHE A 198 2.63 -10.49 -12.48
C PHE A 198 1.79 -10.55 -11.21
N GLY A 199 1.59 -9.41 -10.56
CA GLY A 199 0.74 -9.29 -9.37
C GLY A 199 -0.66 -9.85 -9.63
N PHE A 200 -1.35 -9.34 -10.64
CA PHE A 200 -2.71 -9.77 -10.97
C PHE A 200 -2.79 -11.15 -11.61
N SER A 201 -1.79 -11.57 -12.40
CA SER A 201 -1.83 -12.85 -13.09
C SER A 201 -1.35 -14.05 -12.26
N GLN A 202 -0.48 -13.82 -11.27
CA GLN A 202 0.16 -14.89 -10.50
C GLN A 202 0.11 -14.68 -8.99
N LEU A 203 0.65 -13.56 -8.47
CA LEU A 203 0.83 -13.35 -7.03
C LEU A 203 -0.50 -13.33 -6.26
N TYR A 204 -1.53 -12.70 -6.83
CA TYR A 204 -2.84 -12.56 -6.20
C TYR A 204 -3.74 -13.80 -6.36
N LYS A 205 -3.35 -14.75 -7.21
CA LYS A 205 -4.20 -15.90 -7.54
C LYS A 205 -4.57 -16.72 -6.31
N GLY A 206 -5.84 -16.64 -5.93
CA GLY A 206 -6.38 -17.34 -4.75
C GLY A 206 -5.90 -16.81 -3.41
N TRP A 207 -5.24 -15.65 -3.39
CA TRP A 207 -4.72 -15.09 -2.14
C TRP A 207 -5.84 -14.63 -1.22
N THR A 208 -5.77 -15.09 0.02
CA THR A 208 -6.59 -14.63 1.13
C THR A 208 -5.86 -14.90 2.45
N VAL A 209 -6.04 -14.03 3.42
CA VAL A 209 -5.60 -14.19 4.80
C VAL A 209 -6.76 -14.06 5.80
N MET A 210 -8.00 -13.99 5.28
CA MET A 210 -9.18 -13.71 6.09
C MET A 210 -9.39 -14.70 7.24
N ASP A 211 -9.07 -15.98 7.03
CA ASP A 211 -9.23 -17.03 8.04
C ASP A 211 -8.10 -17.05 9.09
N ARG A 212 -7.11 -16.14 8.93
CA ARG A 212 -5.94 -16.03 9.77
C ARG A 212 -5.79 -14.66 10.44
N LEU A 213 -6.72 -13.74 10.22
CA LEU A 213 -6.64 -12.39 10.78
C LEU A 213 -6.69 -12.39 12.32
N ASP A 214 -7.33 -13.37 12.92
CA ASP A 214 -7.37 -13.56 14.36
C ASP A 214 -6.02 -13.96 14.98
N GLU A 215 -5.02 -14.39 14.18
CA GLU A 215 -3.64 -14.63 14.62
C GLU A 215 -2.88 -13.31 14.88
N ILE A 216 -3.31 -12.19 14.26
CA ILE A 216 -2.66 -10.88 14.39
C ILE A 216 -3.10 -10.24 15.72
N LYS A 217 -2.18 -10.18 16.70
CA LYS A 217 -2.48 -9.72 18.07
C LYS A 217 -1.99 -8.32 18.37
N VAL A 218 -1.28 -7.68 17.44
CA VAL A 218 -0.84 -6.29 17.61
C VAL A 218 -2.01 -5.35 17.35
N PRO A 219 -2.05 -4.17 18.00
CA PRO A 219 -3.03 -3.14 17.68
C PRO A 219 -3.01 -2.80 16.19
N ALA A 220 -4.18 -2.70 15.58
CA ALA A 220 -4.34 -2.42 14.16
C ALA A 220 -5.20 -1.17 13.91
N LEU A 221 -4.80 -0.35 12.93
CA LEU A 221 -5.59 0.76 12.41
C LEU A 221 -5.96 0.46 10.97
N VAL A 222 -7.25 0.46 10.66
CA VAL A 222 -7.76 0.36 9.28
C VAL A 222 -8.22 1.75 8.83
N LEU A 223 -7.57 2.30 7.82
CA LEU A 223 -7.87 3.60 7.21
C LEU A 223 -8.55 3.37 5.86
N ALA A 224 -9.70 3.98 5.65
CA ALA A 224 -10.46 3.80 4.42
C ALA A 224 -10.91 5.13 3.82
N GLY A 225 -10.63 5.39 2.55
CA GLY A 225 -11.24 6.47 1.81
C GLY A 225 -12.74 6.19 1.58
N ARG A 226 -13.62 7.14 1.97
CA ARG A 226 -15.09 7.01 1.81
C ARG A 226 -15.50 6.63 0.39
N HIS A 227 -14.75 7.06 -0.59
CA HIS A 227 -15.07 6.90 -2.00
C HIS A 227 -14.09 5.96 -2.72
N ASP A 228 -13.38 5.10 -1.99
CA ASP A 228 -12.59 4.06 -2.64
C ASP A 228 -13.50 3.15 -3.48
N PHE A 229 -13.15 2.96 -4.74
CA PHE A 229 -13.90 2.07 -5.64
C PHE A 229 -13.36 0.66 -5.65
N LEU A 230 -12.10 0.50 -5.22
CA LEU A 230 -11.40 -0.78 -5.26
C LEU A 230 -11.65 -1.57 -3.96
N PHE A 231 -11.49 -0.91 -2.83
CA PHE A 231 -11.73 -1.47 -1.50
C PHE A 231 -12.64 -0.53 -0.69
N PRO A 232 -13.95 -0.49 -1.01
CA PRO A 232 -14.87 0.44 -0.37
C PRO A 232 -14.95 0.22 1.15
N PRO A 233 -15.48 1.21 1.91
CA PRO A 233 -15.54 1.17 3.38
C PRO A 233 -16.16 -0.10 3.96
N GLU A 234 -17.09 -0.73 3.26
CA GLU A 234 -17.72 -1.97 3.69
C GLU A 234 -16.71 -3.13 3.73
N HIS A 235 -15.75 -3.16 2.79
CA HIS A 235 -14.67 -4.15 2.80
C HIS A 235 -13.67 -3.88 3.93
N GLN A 236 -13.40 -2.59 4.21
CA GLN A 236 -12.52 -2.20 5.31
C GLN A 236 -13.13 -2.51 6.68
N ALA A 237 -14.46 -2.36 6.81
CA ALA A 237 -15.18 -2.74 8.02
C ALA A 237 -15.07 -4.25 8.28
N ILE A 238 -15.24 -5.09 7.25
CA ILE A 238 -15.06 -6.54 7.36
C ILE A 238 -13.62 -6.88 7.79
N LEU A 239 -12.62 -6.16 7.26
CA LEU A 239 -11.22 -6.37 7.63
C LEU A 239 -10.98 -5.99 9.10
N ALA A 240 -11.51 -4.85 9.54
CA ALA A 240 -11.39 -4.38 10.92
C ALA A 240 -12.10 -5.33 11.91
N ASP A 241 -13.32 -5.78 11.59
CA ASP A 241 -14.10 -6.69 12.43
C ASP A 241 -13.44 -8.07 12.65
N ARG A 242 -12.57 -8.49 11.72
CA ARG A 242 -11.85 -9.76 11.82
C ARG A 242 -10.53 -9.68 12.58
N LEU A 243 -9.98 -8.49 12.75
CA LEU A 243 -8.77 -8.25 13.54
C LEU A 243 -9.15 -8.13 15.01
N PRO A 244 -8.45 -8.81 15.94
CA PRO A 244 -8.83 -8.84 17.35
C PRO A 244 -8.79 -7.50 18.08
N ASP A 245 -7.90 -6.59 17.66
CA ASP A 245 -7.70 -5.26 18.26
C ASP A 245 -7.52 -4.25 17.13
N ALA A 246 -8.62 -3.77 16.54
CA ALA A 246 -8.59 -2.88 15.40
C ALA A 246 -9.53 -1.68 15.56
N GLU A 247 -9.02 -0.51 15.18
CA GLU A 247 -9.78 0.72 14.96
C GLU A 247 -10.05 0.92 13.47
N LEU A 248 -11.25 1.37 13.12
CA LEU A 248 -11.61 1.77 11.75
C LEU A 248 -11.80 3.28 11.68
N VAL A 249 -11.05 3.92 10.80
CA VAL A 249 -11.20 5.36 10.49
C VAL A 249 -11.57 5.54 9.02
N ILE A 250 -12.72 6.16 8.77
CA ILE A 250 -13.18 6.51 7.43
C ILE A 250 -12.76 7.95 7.13
N VAL A 251 -11.94 8.14 6.11
CA VAL A 251 -11.47 9.43 5.63
C VAL A 251 -12.47 9.98 4.62
N GLU A 252 -13.22 11.01 5.02
CA GLU A 252 -14.24 11.62 4.17
C GLU A 252 -13.63 12.35 2.98
N ARG A 253 -14.34 12.38 1.84
CA ARG A 253 -13.89 13.03 0.59
C ARG A 253 -12.53 12.54 0.11
N ALA A 254 -12.26 11.26 0.26
CA ALA A 254 -11.07 10.58 -0.24
C ALA A 254 -11.46 9.33 -1.03
N GLY A 255 -10.74 9.06 -2.11
CA GLY A 255 -10.80 7.81 -2.86
C GLY A 255 -9.78 6.80 -2.34
N HIS A 256 -9.14 6.06 -3.25
CA HIS A 256 -8.14 5.03 -2.95
C HIS A 256 -6.78 5.61 -2.46
N ASN A 257 -6.62 6.93 -2.45
CA ASN A 257 -5.37 7.58 -2.05
C ASN A 257 -5.60 8.67 -0.99
N PRO A 258 -6.16 8.36 0.20
CA PRO A 258 -6.45 9.34 1.23
C PRO A 258 -5.21 10.10 1.70
N GLN A 259 -4.04 9.48 1.69
CA GLN A 259 -2.75 10.11 2.02
C GLN A 259 -2.38 11.25 1.05
N MET A 260 -2.94 11.26 -0.15
CA MET A 260 -2.74 12.33 -1.16
C MET A 260 -3.86 13.38 -1.11
N GLU A 261 -5.10 12.97 -0.84
CA GLU A 261 -6.29 13.83 -0.90
C GLU A 261 -6.62 14.49 0.45
N ARG A 262 -6.31 13.80 1.54
CA ARG A 262 -6.62 14.18 2.93
C ARG A 262 -5.43 13.94 3.84
N THR A 263 -4.27 14.38 3.41
CA THR A 263 -2.98 14.14 4.06
C THR A 263 -3.00 14.45 5.56
N SER A 264 -3.56 15.60 5.97
CA SER A 264 -3.60 16.01 7.38
C SER A 264 -4.44 15.06 8.22
N GLU A 265 -5.60 14.64 7.72
CA GLU A 265 -6.50 13.73 8.42
C GLU A 265 -5.84 12.35 8.62
N VAL A 266 -5.14 11.84 7.59
CA VAL A 266 -4.38 10.58 7.68
C VAL A 266 -3.23 10.71 8.70
N ILE A 267 -2.47 11.81 8.66
CA ILE A 267 -1.37 12.08 9.60
C ILE A 267 -1.88 12.10 11.04
N GLU A 268 -2.98 12.79 11.33
CA GLU A 268 -3.56 12.86 12.66
C GLU A 268 -4.05 11.49 13.13
N ALA A 269 -4.70 10.72 12.28
CA ALA A 269 -5.12 9.35 12.60
C ALA A 269 -3.92 8.45 12.96
N VAL A 270 -2.83 8.50 12.17
CA VAL A 270 -1.60 7.76 12.44
C VAL A 270 -0.97 8.19 13.77
N LYS A 271 -0.87 9.50 14.01
CA LYS A 271 -0.29 10.04 15.26
C LYS A 271 -1.13 9.68 16.48
N HIS A 272 -2.45 9.71 16.34
CA HIS A 272 -3.37 9.34 17.42
C HIS A 272 -3.23 7.87 17.78
N PHE A 273 -3.23 7.01 16.77
CA PHE A 273 -3.21 5.56 16.95
C PHE A 273 -1.87 5.05 17.51
N ILE A 274 -0.73 5.44 16.95
CA ILE A 274 0.58 5.00 17.45
C ILE A 274 0.92 5.66 18.79
N GLY A 275 0.36 6.86 19.08
CA GLY A 275 0.62 7.60 20.30
C GLY A 275 2.00 8.28 20.33
N ASN A 276 2.49 8.54 21.57
CA ASN A 276 3.79 9.19 21.75
C ASN A 276 4.92 8.16 21.60
N PRO A 277 5.85 8.35 20.66
CA PRO A 277 6.99 7.45 20.47
C PRO A 277 7.87 7.24 21.72
N GLU A 278 7.91 8.22 22.63
CA GLU A 278 8.69 8.15 23.87
C GLU A 278 8.16 7.11 24.86
N THR A 279 6.87 6.73 24.72
CA THR A 279 6.24 5.69 25.56
C THR A 279 6.37 4.29 24.98
N LEU A 280 6.81 4.19 23.74
CA LEU A 280 7.07 2.92 23.07
C LEU A 280 8.52 2.52 23.37
N SER A 281 8.73 1.52 24.21
CA SER A 281 10.08 0.97 24.43
C SER A 281 10.69 0.48 23.12
N VAL A 282 11.85 1.03 22.78
CA VAL A 282 12.68 0.61 21.65
C VAL A 282 13.28 -0.74 21.94
#